data_8a8d20e85df274767fc6069e55eb9c8a
#
_entry.id   8a8d20e85df274767fc6069e55eb9c8a
#
_cell.length_a   1.000
_cell.length_b   1.000
_cell.length_c   1.000
_cell.angle_alpha   90.00
_cell.angle_beta   90.00
_cell.angle_gamma   90.00
#
_symmetry.space_group_name_H-M   'P 1'
#
loop_
_entity.id
_entity.type
_entity.pdbx_description
1 polymer ?
#
loop_
_entity_poly.entity_id
_entity_poly.type
_entity_poly.pdbx_seq_one_letter_code
_entity_poly.pdbx_strand_id
1 'polypeptide(L)'
;MKPLFALGTLALMLALGSQLAAHHSFAAEFDATKAIRVTGTLAKVEWTNPHTYFYVDVKGDDGTVVRWACESGAPGALSRRGFKRSLLKLGDTLIVDGYRAKNGANLMDARRVTLPDGQVLSGASAGDGGPQ
;
A
#
# COMPACT_ATOMS: atom_id res chain seq x y z
N MET A 1 13.32 -15.34 -52.68
CA MET A 1 12.23 -15.27 -51.65
C MET A 1 12.82 -14.83 -50.34
N LYS A 2 12.39 -13.70 -49.84
CA LYS A 2 12.93 -13.14 -48.61
C LYS A 2 11.99 -13.53 -47.47
N PRO A 3 12.49 -13.97 -46.28
CA PRO A 3 11.62 -14.35 -45.16
C PRO A 3 11.16 -13.11 -44.42
N LEU A 4 9.93 -12.65 -44.71
CA LEU A 4 9.25 -11.56 -43.99
C LEU A 4 8.59 -12.01 -42.67
N PHE A 5 8.71 -13.30 -42.32
CA PHE A 5 8.05 -13.86 -41.12
C PHE A 5 8.86 -13.76 -39.83
N ALA A 6 10.14 -13.39 -39.89
CA ALA A 6 10.98 -13.37 -38.69
C ALA A 6 10.87 -12.07 -37.85
N LEU A 7 10.38 -10.96 -38.41
CA LEU A 7 10.25 -9.69 -37.66
C LEU A 7 8.97 -9.60 -36.82
N GLY A 8 7.92 -10.34 -37.20
CA GLY A 8 6.64 -10.26 -36.45
C GLY A 8 6.66 -10.97 -35.10
N THR A 9 7.44 -12.04 -34.96
CA THR A 9 7.50 -12.84 -33.73
C THR A 9 8.35 -12.19 -32.65
N LEU A 10 9.36 -11.41 -33.01
CA LEU A 10 10.23 -10.71 -32.02
C LEU A 10 9.52 -9.50 -31.40
N ALA A 11 8.67 -8.80 -32.18
CA ALA A 11 7.91 -7.66 -31.66
C ALA A 11 6.81 -8.08 -30.66
N LEU A 12 6.23 -9.27 -30.83
CA LEU A 12 5.19 -9.79 -29.93
C LEU A 12 5.77 -10.27 -28.59
N MET A 13 7.01 -10.76 -28.58
CA MET A 13 7.68 -11.16 -27.31
C MET A 13 8.12 -9.98 -26.45
N LEU A 14 8.41 -8.83 -27.06
CA LEU A 14 8.76 -7.60 -26.31
C LEU A 14 7.54 -6.92 -25.66
N ALA A 15 6.33 -7.16 -26.17
CA ALA A 15 5.11 -6.60 -25.61
C ALA A 15 4.61 -7.35 -24.35
N LEU A 16 5.03 -8.60 -24.14
CA LEU A 16 4.64 -9.43 -22.98
C LEU A 16 5.53 -9.20 -21.74
N GLY A 17 6.69 -8.55 -21.91
CA GLY A 17 7.66 -8.33 -20.83
C GLY A 17 7.38 -7.15 -19.90
N SER A 18 6.47 -6.24 -20.25
CA SER A 18 6.28 -4.99 -19.52
C SER A 18 5.20 -5.01 -18.43
N GLN A 19 4.47 -6.10 -18.27
CA GLN A 19 3.40 -6.21 -17.26
C GLN A 19 3.85 -6.84 -15.94
N LEU A 20 5.04 -7.43 -15.88
CA LEU A 20 5.52 -8.15 -14.69
C LEU A 20 6.24 -7.25 -13.66
N ALA A 21 6.53 -5.99 -13.98
CA ALA A 21 7.30 -5.10 -13.11
C ALA A 21 6.44 -4.19 -12.20
N ALA A 22 5.11 -4.24 -12.29
CA ALA A 22 4.23 -3.27 -11.60
C ALA A 22 3.61 -3.79 -10.28
N HIS A 23 3.80 -5.07 -9.94
CA HIS A 23 3.27 -5.63 -8.70
C HIS A 23 4.43 -6.09 -7.81
N HIS A 24 4.88 -5.21 -6.91
CA HIS A 24 5.58 -5.67 -5.73
C HIS A 24 4.65 -6.64 -5.02
N SER A 25 5.02 -7.94 -4.98
CA SER A 25 4.25 -8.90 -4.21
C SER A 25 4.38 -8.54 -2.74
N PHE A 26 3.29 -8.61 -1.98
CA PHE A 26 3.30 -8.47 -0.53
C PHE A 26 4.48 -9.22 0.11
N ALA A 27 4.67 -10.50 -0.29
CA ALA A 27 5.70 -11.36 0.25
C ALA A 27 7.16 -10.90 -0.01
N ALA A 28 7.39 -10.00 -0.96
CA ALA A 28 8.72 -9.45 -1.20
C ALA A 28 9.12 -8.43 -0.13
N GLU A 29 8.17 -7.67 0.40
CA GLU A 29 8.43 -6.52 1.26
C GLU A 29 7.90 -6.69 2.69
N PHE A 30 6.77 -7.35 2.86
CA PHE A 30 6.08 -7.48 4.15
C PHE A 30 6.10 -8.89 4.71
N ASP A 31 5.99 -9.00 6.03
CA ASP A 31 6.03 -10.26 6.77
C ASP A 31 4.63 -10.63 7.28
N ALA A 32 4.00 -11.64 6.66
CA ALA A 32 2.68 -12.12 7.04
C ALA A 32 2.59 -12.67 8.47
N THR A 33 3.73 -12.99 9.09
CA THR A 33 3.78 -13.45 10.50
C THR A 33 3.88 -12.30 11.49
N LYS A 34 4.11 -11.07 11.01
CA LYS A 34 4.26 -9.85 11.83
C LYS A 34 3.09 -8.92 11.67
N ALA A 35 1.91 -9.37 12.09
CA ALA A 35 0.74 -8.51 12.21
C ALA A 35 1.00 -7.43 13.27
N ILE A 36 0.69 -6.19 12.93
CA ILE A 36 0.86 -5.04 13.82
C ILE A 36 -0.36 -4.15 13.79
N ARG A 37 -0.57 -3.43 14.88
CA ARG A 37 -1.51 -2.31 14.99
C ARG A 37 -0.74 -1.05 15.35
N VAL A 38 -0.98 -0.01 14.60
CA VAL A 38 -0.40 1.31 14.82
C VAL A 38 -1.54 2.29 15.08
N THR A 39 -1.46 3.04 16.17
CA THR A 39 -2.40 4.13 16.48
C THR A 39 -1.61 5.44 16.52
N GLY A 40 -2.00 6.40 15.71
CA GLY A 40 -1.28 7.66 15.62
C GLY A 40 -2.05 8.75 14.90
N THR A 41 -1.47 9.93 14.89
CA THR A 41 -2.03 11.12 14.25
C THR A 41 -1.63 11.17 12.78
N LEU A 42 -2.60 11.32 11.89
CA LEU A 42 -2.34 11.45 10.46
C LEU A 42 -1.59 12.74 10.15
N ALA A 43 -0.36 12.60 9.64
CA ALA A 43 0.55 13.72 9.39
C ALA A 43 0.71 14.05 7.91
N LYS A 44 0.58 13.05 7.00
CA LYS A 44 0.77 13.23 5.56
C LYS A 44 -0.01 12.20 4.78
N VAL A 45 -0.43 12.54 3.57
CA VAL A 45 -1.04 11.62 2.61
C VAL A 45 -0.43 11.83 1.23
N GLU A 46 0.02 10.75 0.61
CA GLU A 46 0.45 10.67 -0.78
C GLU A 46 -0.54 9.79 -1.55
N TRP A 47 -1.50 10.43 -2.21
CA TRP A 47 -2.58 9.76 -2.93
C TRP A 47 -2.22 9.62 -4.40
N THR A 48 -1.27 8.72 -4.70
CA THR A 48 -0.65 8.57 -6.02
C THR A 48 -0.54 7.11 -6.44
N ASN A 49 -0.45 6.85 -7.75
CA ASN A 49 -0.13 5.52 -8.28
C ASN A 49 1.38 5.23 -8.14
N PRO A 50 1.80 3.97 -8.01
CA PRO A 50 0.98 2.73 -8.00
C PRO A 50 0.37 2.43 -6.63
N HIS A 51 0.85 3.05 -5.56
CA HIS A 51 0.40 2.84 -4.18
C HIS A 51 0.13 4.16 -3.48
N THR A 52 -0.93 4.16 -2.68
CA THR A 52 -1.20 5.24 -1.74
C THR A 52 -0.35 5.04 -0.49
N TYR A 53 0.29 6.11 -0.02
CA TYR A 53 0.92 6.14 1.30
C TYR A 53 0.24 7.16 2.18
N PHE A 54 0.06 6.83 3.44
CA PHE A 54 -0.27 7.80 4.47
C PHE A 54 0.65 7.57 5.69
N TYR A 55 0.91 8.65 6.40
CA TYR A 55 1.91 8.66 7.46
C TYR A 55 1.25 9.04 8.76
N VAL A 56 1.45 8.21 9.78
CA VAL A 56 0.93 8.45 11.13
C VAL A 56 2.06 8.65 12.11
N ASP A 57 1.94 9.67 12.93
CA ASP A 57 2.87 9.98 14.00
C ASP A 57 2.38 9.32 15.30
N VAL A 58 3.18 8.39 15.79
CA VAL A 58 2.92 7.66 17.03
C VAL A 58 3.74 8.27 18.15
N LYS A 59 3.07 8.75 19.18
CA LYS A 59 3.71 9.29 20.38
C LYS A 59 3.96 8.18 21.39
N GLY A 60 5.22 7.99 21.77
CA GLY A 60 5.61 7.10 22.86
C GLY A 60 5.34 7.70 24.23
N ASP A 61 5.39 6.87 25.28
CA ASP A 61 5.17 7.29 26.68
C ASP A 61 6.22 8.29 27.17
N ASP A 62 7.42 8.23 26.60
CA ASP A 62 8.53 9.17 26.86
C ASP A 62 8.40 10.50 26.09
N GLY A 63 7.34 10.69 25.31
CA GLY A 63 7.10 11.86 24.49
C GLY A 63 7.80 11.84 23.13
N THR A 64 8.59 10.81 22.80
CA THR A 64 9.16 10.64 21.45
C THR A 64 8.06 10.40 20.42
N VAL A 65 8.28 10.90 19.20
CA VAL A 65 7.35 10.71 18.09
C VAL A 65 8.04 9.86 17.03
N VAL A 66 7.39 8.76 16.66
CA VAL A 66 7.85 7.87 15.59
C VAL A 66 6.85 7.93 14.45
N ARG A 67 7.34 8.27 13.26
CA ARG A 67 6.53 8.27 12.04
C ARG A 67 6.49 6.88 11.43
N TRP A 68 5.29 6.40 11.17
CA TRP A 68 5.02 5.17 10.43
C TRP A 68 4.51 5.50 9.04
N ALA A 69 5.11 4.88 8.02
CA ALA A 69 4.58 4.86 6.67
C ALA A 69 3.61 3.68 6.54
N CYS A 70 2.40 3.97 6.04
CA CYS A 70 1.35 2.97 5.81
C CYS A 70 1.10 2.89 4.31
N GLU A 71 1.54 1.81 3.69
CA GLU A 71 1.29 1.53 2.28
C GLU A 71 -0.10 0.93 2.09
N SER A 72 -0.82 1.41 1.11
CA SER A 72 -2.15 0.95 0.72
C SER A 72 -2.25 0.74 -0.77
N GLY A 73 -3.38 0.26 -1.24
CA GLY A 73 -3.65 0.03 -2.64
C GLY A 73 -3.60 1.30 -3.51
N ALA A 74 -3.71 1.10 -4.82
CA ALA A 74 -3.77 2.19 -5.78
C ALA A 74 -5.02 3.07 -5.55
N PRO A 75 -4.92 4.39 -5.75
CA PRO A 75 -6.01 5.34 -5.50
C PRO A 75 -7.36 4.96 -6.12
N GLY A 76 -7.35 4.52 -7.37
CA GLY A 76 -8.57 4.11 -8.06
C GLY A 76 -9.22 2.87 -7.47
N ALA A 77 -8.42 1.87 -7.04
CA ALA A 77 -8.90 0.65 -6.40
C ALA A 77 -9.49 0.95 -5.02
N LEU A 78 -8.80 1.78 -4.23
CA LEU A 78 -9.29 2.22 -2.92
C LEU A 78 -10.61 2.97 -3.04
N SER A 79 -10.69 3.92 -3.96
CA SER A 79 -11.90 4.74 -4.18
C SER A 79 -13.11 3.92 -4.56
N ARG A 80 -12.97 2.89 -5.40
CA ARG A 80 -14.05 1.97 -5.78
C ARG A 80 -14.59 1.17 -4.58
N ARG A 81 -13.76 0.94 -3.56
CA ARG A 81 -14.13 0.26 -2.30
C ARG A 81 -14.62 1.22 -1.22
N GLY A 82 -14.78 2.49 -1.54
CA GLY A 82 -15.25 3.52 -0.59
C GLY A 82 -14.14 4.20 0.20
N PHE A 83 -12.89 3.78 0.06
CA PHE A 83 -11.76 4.47 0.69
C PHE A 83 -11.33 5.64 -0.20
N LYS A 84 -11.85 6.82 0.10
CA LYS A 84 -11.59 8.05 -0.66
C LYS A 84 -10.56 8.93 0.05
N ARG A 85 -9.75 9.67 -0.72
CA ARG A 85 -8.78 10.63 -0.17
C ARG A 85 -9.42 11.64 0.80
N SER A 86 -10.66 12.06 0.53
CA SER A 86 -11.39 13.05 1.35
C SER A 86 -11.73 12.56 2.76
N LEU A 87 -11.68 11.25 3.02
CA LEU A 87 -11.90 10.66 4.35
C LEU A 87 -10.69 10.80 5.26
N LEU A 88 -9.50 11.01 4.69
CA LEU A 88 -8.25 11.18 5.42
C LEU A 88 -8.01 12.67 5.69
N LYS A 89 -8.25 13.10 6.91
CA LYS A 89 -8.04 14.48 7.37
C LYS A 89 -6.78 14.55 8.22
N LEU A 90 -5.87 15.46 7.87
CA LEU A 90 -4.66 15.68 8.67
C LEU A 90 -5.03 16.07 10.09
N GLY A 91 -4.34 15.48 11.06
CA GLY A 91 -4.63 15.68 12.49
C GLY A 91 -5.58 14.65 13.10
N ASP A 92 -6.29 13.85 12.29
CA ASP A 92 -7.13 12.77 12.81
C ASP A 92 -6.27 11.66 13.42
N THR A 93 -6.78 11.06 14.49
CA THR A 93 -6.21 9.83 15.04
C THR A 93 -6.75 8.64 14.24
N LEU A 94 -5.85 7.84 13.68
CA LEU A 94 -6.17 6.62 12.95
C LEU A 94 -5.68 5.40 13.72
N ILE A 95 -6.42 4.29 13.59
CA ILE A 95 -5.94 2.96 13.97
C ILE A 95 -5.70 2.19 12.68
N VAL A 96 -4.49 1.71 12.47
CA VAL A 96 -4.08 0.99 11.27
C VAL A 96 -3.65 -0.41 11.64
N ASP A 97 -4.33 -1.40 11.09
CA ASP A 97 -3.96 -2.81 11.20
C ASP A 97 -3.32 -3.29 9.90
N GLY A 98 -2.29 -4.08 10.02
CA GLY A 98 -1.60 -4.62 8.86
C GLY A 98 -0.36 -5.42 9.21
N TYR A 99 0.64 -5.42 8.34
CA TYR A 99 1.83 -6.24 8.46
C TYR A 99 3.10 -5.39 8.33
N ARG A 100 4.08 -5.68 9.17
CA ARG A 100 5.34 -4.92 9.19
C ARG A 100 6.24 -5.29 8.02
N ALA A 101 7.03 -4.33 7.55
CA ALA A 101 8.09 -4.55 6.59
C ALA A 101 9.16 -5.52 7.14
N LYS A 102 9.65 -6.43 6.30
CA LYS A 102 10.65 -7.45 6.64
C LYS A 102 11.96 -6.87 7.13
N ASN A 103 12.36 -5.72 6.59
CA ASN A 103 13.61 -5.04 6.93
C ASN A 103 13.58 -4.34 8.30
N GLY A 104 12.47 -4.42 9.03
CA GLY A 104 12.30 -3.80 10.34
C GLY A 104 12.04 -2.29 10.34
N ALA A 105 11.91 -1.66 9.17
CA ALA A 105 11.55 -0.25 9.07
C ALA A 105 10.17 0.04 9.70
N ASN A 106 9.91 1.32 10.02
CA ASN A 106 8.59 1.78 10.44
C ASN A 106 7.70 1.97 9.21
N LEU A 107 7.51 0.88 8.49
CA LEU A 107 6.69 0.73 7.30
C LEU A 107 5.76 -0.46 7.50
N MET A 108 4.52 -0.31 7.12
CA MET A 108 3.52 -1.38 7.14
C MET A 108 2.69 -1.41 5.86
N ASP A 109 2.28 -2.60 5.49
CA ASP A 109 1.18 -2.80 4.55
C ASP A 109 -0.14 -2.63 5.31
N ALA A 110 -0.89 -1.59 5.00
CA ALA A 110 -2.12 -1.25 5.69
C ALA A 110 -3.30 -2.04 5.13
N ARG A 111 -3.84 -2.97 5.91
CA ARG A 111 -5.00 -3.79 5.53
C ARG A 111 -6.31 -3.17 5.95
N ARG A 112 -6.34 -2.56 7.12
CA ARG A 112 -7.53 -1.95 7.70
C ARG A 112 -7.18 -0.61 8.32
N VAL A 113 -7.99 0.39 8.03
CA VAL A 113 -7.85 1.74 8.59
C VAL A 113 -9.15 2.10 9.29
N THR A 114 -9.09 2.36 10.59
CA THR A 114 -10.23 2.83 11.37
C THR A 114 -10.13 4.33 11.56
N LEU A 115 -11.16 5.04 11.14
CA LEU A 115 -11.30 6.49 11.27
C LEU A 115 -11.80 6.89 12.66
N PRO A 116 -11.72 8.18 13.05
CA PRO A 116 -12.17 8.66 14.37
C PRO A 116 -13.64 8.40 14.68
N ASP A 117 -14.50 8.34 13.65
CA ASP A 117 -15.93 8.04 13.78
C ASP A 117 -16.24 6.54 13.88
N GLY A 118 -15.20 5.68 13.85
CA GLY A 118 -15.32 4.23 13.90
C GLY A 118 -15.53 3.56 12.55
N GLN A 119 -15.63 4.32 11.45
CA GLN A 119 -15.69 3.73 10.11
C GLN A 119 -14.40 2.97 9.80
N VAL A 120 -14.55 1.75 9.28
CA VAL A 120 -13.44 0.89 8.90
C VAL A 120 -13.31 0.82 7.39
N LEU A 121 -12.12 1.12 6.89
CA LEU A 121 -11.78 1.14 5.47
C LEU A 121 -10.78 0.02 5.15
N SER A 122 -10.96 -0.62 3.99
CA SER A 122 -9.99 -1.61 3.49
C SER A 122 -8.87 -0.91 2.72
N GLY A 123 -7.64 -1.01 3.24
CA GLY A 123 -6.44 -0.43 2.63
C GLY A 123 -5.68 -1.38 1.70
N ALA A 124 -6.01 -2.68 1.71
CA ALA A 124 -5.27 -3.71 0.99
C ALA A 124 -5.14 -3.42 -0.52
N SER A 125 -3.98 -3.74 -1.07
CA SER A 125 -3.77 -3.78 -2.52
C SER A 125 -4.46 -5.00 -3.12
N ALA A 126 -5.19 -4.81 -4.22
CA ALA A 126 -5.82 -5.93 -4.91
C ALA A 126 -4.76 -6.83 -5.56
N GLY A 127 -4.84 -8.13 -5.31
CA GLY A 127 -3.98 -9.12 -5.97
C GLY A 127 -2.51 -9.10 -5.56
N ASP A 128 -2.17 -8.50 -4.42
CA ASP A 128 -0.78 -8.45 -3.92
C ASP A 128 -0.29 -9.77 -3.32
N GLY A 129 -1.19 -10.75 -3.15
CA GLY A 129 -0.90 -12.06 -2.56
C GLY A 129 -0.76 -12.04 -1.03
N GLY A 130 -1.04 -10.93 -0.39
CA GLY A 130 -1.02 -10.81 1.07
C GLY A 130 -2.27 -11.42 1.73
N PRO A 131 -2.23 -11.59 3.08
CA PRO A 131 -3.37 -12.06 3.85
C PRO A 131 -4.62 -11.18 3.66
N GLN A 132 -5.78 -11.81 3.64
CA GLN A 132 -7.08 -11.13 3.51
C GLN A 132 -7.63 -10.70 4.87
#